data_419c12d1a757d5256b42df4ae752e176
#
_entry.id   419c12d1a757d5256b42df4ae752e176
#
_cell.length_a   1.000
_cell.length_b   1.000
_cell.length_c   1.000
_cell.angle_alpha   90.00
_cell.angle_beta   90.00
_cell.angle_gamma   90.00
#
_symmetry.space_group_name_H-M   'P 1'
#
loop_
_entity.id
_entity.type
_entity.pdbx_description
1 polymer ?
#
loop_
_entity_poly.entity_id
_entity_poly.type
_entity_poly.pdbx_seq_one_letter_code
_entity_poly.pdbx_strand_id
1 'polypeptide(L)'
;PVTEKDILTMANQLAKNRLAKGNVIERPSSAFIYLQTLMSQYEREVFGSIFLDNQHRIISFEEIFLGTLNVTNIHPREVVKKALAVNAAAVIFVHNHPSGDPEPSEADKKITVQLRETLNFIDVRVLDHIVIGAKECVSMTERGLI
;
A
#
# COMPACT_ATOMS: atom_id res chain seq x y z
N PRO A 1 9.92 22.01 -25.61
CA PRO A 1 8.95 20.91 -25.79
C PRO A 1 8.97 19.93 -24.61
N VAL A 2 7.82 19.37 -24.34
CA VAL A 2 7.66 18.41 -23.24
C VAL A 2 8.27 17.08 -23.64
N THR A 3 9.13 16.53 -22.78
CA THR A 3 9.77 15.25 -23.00
C THR A 3 9.02 14.14 -22.26
N GLU A 4 9.32 12.89 -22.61
CA GLU A 4 8.81 11.74 -21.88
C GLU A 4 9.18 11.80 -20.39
N LYS A 5 10.42 12.22 -20.09
CA LYS A 5 10.88 12.41 -18.72
C LYS A 5 10.05 13.44 -17.97
N ASP A 6 9.69 14.54 -18.63
CA ASP A 6 8.85 15.59 -18.03
C ASP A 6 7.46 15.03 -17.67
N ILE A 7 6.88 14.25 -18.57
CA ILE A 7 5.55 13.63 -18.35
C ILE A 7 5.60 12.69 -17.15
N LEU A 8 6.61 11.83 -17.08
CA LEU A 8 6.76 10.89 -15.97
C LEU A 8 7.00 11.62 -14.65
N THR A 9 7.80 12.65 -14.64
CA THR A 9 8.05 13.48 -13.46
C THR A 9 6.77 14.13 -12.96
N MET A 10 5.98 14.70 -13.87
CA MET A 10 4.70 15.31 -13.54
C MET A 10 3.69 14.28 -13.02
N ALA A 11 3.64 13.12 -13.65
CA ALA A 11 2.75 12.03 -13.21
C ALA A 11 3.10 11.55 -11.79
N ASN A 12 4.39 11.37 -11.49
CA ASN A 12 4.85 11.00 -10.17
C ASN A 12 4.50 12.07 -9.12
N GLN A 13 4.68 13.34 -9.47
CA GLN A 13 4.35 14.44 -8.56
C GLN A 13 2.86 14.49 -8.27
N LEU A 14 2.03 14.31 -9.30
CA LEU A 14 0.58 14.26 -9.12
C LEU A 14 0.18 13.09 -8.21
N ALA A 15 0.75 11.90 -8.44
CA ALA A 15 0.48 10.72 -7.63
C ALA A 15 0.86 10.95 -6.16
N LYS A 16 2.04 11.53 -5.91
CA LYS A 16 2.47 11.89 -4.55
C LYS A 16 1.51 12.87 -3.89
N ASN A 17 1.04 13.87 -4.62
CA ASN A 17 0.10 14.86 -4.10
C ASN A 17 -1.24 14.22 -3.74
N ARG A 18 -1.72 13.27 -4.53
CA ARG A 18 -2.99 12.57 -4.28
C ARG A 18 -2.91 11.58 -3.12
N LEU A 19 -1.71 11.06 -2.85
CA LEU A 19 -1.46 10.17 -1.71
C LEU A 19 -0.93 10.92 -0.49
N ALA A 20 -0.93 12.25 -0.53
CA ALA A 20 -0.42 13.08 0.55
C ALA A 20 -1.44 13.23 1.68
N LYS A 21 -0.91 13.63 2.84
CA LYS A 21 -1.69 13.86 4.06
C LYS A 21 -2.93 14.72 3.81
N GLY A 22 -4.06 14.29 4.35
CA GLY A 22 -5.32 15.02 4.32
C GLY A 22 -6.27 14.60 3.22
N ASN A 23 -5.79 13.92 2.17
CA ASN A 23 -6.66 13.40 1.13
C ASN A 23 -7.48 12.22 1.65
N VAL A 24 -8.75 12.15 1.23
CA VAL A 24 -9.66 11.08 1.64
C VAL A 24 -9.55 9.93 0.63
N ILE A 25 -9.47 8.70 1.14
CA ILE A 25 -9.62 7.50 0.33
C ILE A 25 -11.01 6.94 0.62
N GLU A 26 -11.95 7.16 -0.30
CA GLU A 26 -13.32 6.68 -0.16
C GLU A 26 -13.40 5.16 -0.24
N ARG A 27 -12.62 4.58 -1.15
CA ARG A 27 -12.47 3.13 -1.32
C ARG A 27 -11.08 2.84 -1.89
N PRO A 28 -10.54 1.63 -1.68
CA PRO A 28 -9.18 1.30 -2.12
C PRO A 28 -8.91 1.56 -3.61
N SER A 29 -9.89 1.28 -4.48
CA SER A 29 -9.75 1.49 -5.92
C SER A 29 -9.50 2.95 -6.30
N SER A 30 -9.88 3.91 -5.46
CA SER A 30 -9.62 5.33 -5.69
C SER A 30 -8.13 5.65 -5.76
N ALA A 31 -7.29 4.84 -5.13
CA ALA A 31 -5.85 5.05 -5.08
C ALA A 31 -5.06 4.28 -6.14
N PHE A 32 -5.71 3.38 -6.89
CA PHE A 32 -5.01 2.45 -7.79
C PHE A 32 -4.10 3.15 -8.79
N ILE A 33 -4.60 4.15 -9.50
CA ILE A 33 -3.83 4.83 -10.54
C ILE A 33 -2.60 5.54 -9.96
N TYR A 34 -2.74 6.12 -8.78
CA TYR A 34 -1.64 6.84 -8.14
C TYR A 34 -0.59 5.89 -7.59
N LEU A 35 -1.03 4.78 -6.98
CA LEU A 35 -0.13 3.74 -6.49
C LEU A 35 0.62 3.08 -7.65
N GLN A 36 -0.08 2.80 -8.75
CA GLN A 36 0.53 2.20 -9.92
C GLN A 36 1.58 3.13 -10.54
N THR A 37 1.27 4.43 -10.63
CA THR A 37 2.21 5.42 -11.15
C THR A 37 3.49 5.48 -10.31
N LEU A 38 3.37 5.43 -8.97
CA LEU A 38 4.54 5.51 -8.09
C LEU A 38 5.33 4.20 -8.05
N MET A 39 4.63 3.06 -7.95
CA MET A 39 5.27 1.80 -7.57
C MET A 39 5.58 0.87 -8.74
N SER A 40 4.95 1.04 -9.90
CA SER A 40 5.23 0.20 -11.07
C SER A 40 6.64 0.36 -11.62
N GLN A 41 7.33 1.45 -11.26
CA GLN A 41 8.70 1.73 -11.69
C GLN A 41 9.75 1.11 -10.79
N TYR A 42 9.37 0.54 -9.66
CA TYR A 42 10.32 -0.07 -8.73
C TYR A 42 10.87 -1.38 -9.30
N GLU A 43 12.19 -1.52 -9.28
CA GLU A 43 12.86 -2.72 -9.78
C GLU A 43 12.79 -3.89 -8.82
N ARG A 44 12.51 -3.61 -7.55
CA ARG A 44 12.37 -4.63 -6.50
C ARG A 44 11.01 -4.48 -5.82
N GLU A 45 10.61 -5.51 -5.09
CA GLU A 45 9.40 -5.42 -4.28
C GLU A 45 9.57 -4.40 -3.16
N VAL A 46 8.56 -3.57 -2.99
CA VAL A 46 8.44 -2.62 -1.89
C VAL A 46 7.10 -2.87 -1.21
N PHE A 47 7.12 -3.05 0.09
CA PHE A 47 5.91 -3.15 0.91
C PHE A 47 5.71 -1.85 1.65
N GLY A 48 4.56 -1.24 1.44
CA GLY A 48 4.22 0.03 2.06
C GLY A 48 2.88 -0.02 2.76
N SER A 49 2.58 1.06 3.47
CA SER A 49 1.32 1.23 4.16
C SER A 49 0.82 2.65 4.01
N ILE A 50 -0.45 2.79 3.70
CA ILE A 50 -1.18 4.05 3.78
C ILE A 50 -1.88 4.04 5.14
N PHE A 51 -1.44 4.91 6.04
CA PHE A 51 -2.06 5.06 7.35
C PHE A 51 -3.17 6.10 7.28
N LEU A 52 -4.32 5.76 7.84
CA LEU A 52 -5.54 6.54 7.74
C LEU A 52 -6.12 6.87 9.12
N ASP A 53 -6.79 8.02 9.21
CA ASP A 53 -7.58 8.35 10.38
C ASP A 53 -8.99 7.73 10.31
N ASN A 54 -9.83 7.99 11.30
CA ASN A 54 -11.20 7.44 11.36
C ASN A 54 -12.11 7.90 10.22
N GLN A 55 -11.75 8.95 9.52
CA GLN A 55 -12.52 9.48 8.38
C GLN A 55 -11.90 9.08 7.05
N HIS A 56 -10.95 8.12 7.08
CA HIS A 56 -10.22 7.64 5.93
C HIS A 56 -9.39 8.72 5.22
N ARG A 57 -8.95 9.72 5.98
CA ARG A 57 -7.98 10.69 5.47
C ARG A 57 -6.59 10.12 5.64
N ILE A 58 -5.75 10.34 4.66
CA ILE A 58 -4.36 9.89 4.70
C ILE A 58 -3.61 10.68 5.77
N ILE A 59 -3.00 9.95 6.69
CA ILE A 59 -2.04 10.50 7.65
C ILE A 59 -0.66 10.49 7.03
N SER A 60 -0.25 9.33 6.48
CA SER A 60 1.03 9.17 5.80
C SER A 60 1.01 7.95 4.90
N PHE A 61 1.90 7.95 3.92
CA PHE A 61 2.22 6.79 3.10
C PHE A 61 3.69 6.47 3.35
N GLU A 62 3.98 5.27 3.87
CA GLU A 62 5.33 4.89 4.23
C GLU A 62 5.73 3.57 3.61
N GLU A 63 6.93 3.54 3.07
CA GLU A 63 7.56 2.30 2.65
C GLU A 63 8.15 1.64 3.89
N ILE A 64 7.72 0.42 4.17
CA ILE A 64 8.06 -0.25 5.43
C ILE A 64 9.16 -1.28 5.22
N PHE A 65 9.14 -1.95 4.07
CA PHE A 65 10.03 -3.07 3.82
C PHE A 65 10.40 -3.15 2.33
N LEU A 66 11.67 -3.50 2.07
CA LEU A 66 12.19 -3.70 0.72
C LEU A 66 12.56 -5.17 0.54
N GLY A 67 12.11 -5.78 -0.54
CA GLY A 67 12.43 -7.16 -0.89
C GLY A 67 11.20 -8.06 -0.96
N THR A 68 11.43 -9.35 -1.16
CA THR A 68 10.37 -10.33 -1.30
C THR A 68 9.54 -10.44 -0.01
N LEU A 69 8.22 -10.30 -0.17
CA LEU A 69 7.29 -10.35 0.94
C LEU A 69 7.13 -11.79 1.43
N ASN A 70 7.46 -12.03 2.70
CA ASN A 70 7.21 -13.30 3.36
C ASN A 70 7.17 -13.11 4.88
N VAL A 71 6.72 -14.17 5.58
CA VAL A 71 6.53 -14.12 7.04
C VAL A 71 7.84 -13.96 7.83
N THR A 72 8.98 -14.25 7.23
CA THR A 72 10.28 -14.11 7.88
C THR A 72 10.86 -12.71 7.74
N ASN A 73 10.48 -11.99 6.68
CA ASN A 73 11.02 -10.66 6.37
C ASN A 73 10.18 -9.53 6.95
N ILE A 74 8.88 -9.68 7.02
CA ILE A 74 7.99 -8.67 7.61
C ILE A 74 7.88 -8.92 9.10
N HIS A 75 8.21 -7.89 9.88
CA HIS A 75 8.06 -7.94 11.32
C HIS A 75 6.81 -7.16 11.74
N PRO A 76 5.74 -7.83 12.19
CA PRO A 76 4.51 -7.15 12.59
C PRO A 76 4.75 -6.03 13.61
N ARG A 77 5.71 -6.20 14.52
CA ARG A 77 6.03 -5.16 15.50
C ARG A 77 6.45 -3.82 14.86
N GLU A 78 7.12 -3.86 13.71
CA GLU A 78 7.54 -2.64 13.00
C GLU A 78 6.33 -1.92 12.42
N VAL A 79 5.36 -2.67 11.91
CA VAL A 79 4.11 -2.12 11.42
C VAL A 79 3.31 -1.49 12.57
N VAL A 80 3.22 -2.20 13.68
CA VAL A 80 2.55 -1.73 14.90
C VAL A 80 3.18 -0.41 15.40
N LYS A 81 4.51 -0.36 15.49
CA LYS A 81 5.22 0.85 15.91
C LYS A 81 4.88 2.05 15.03
N LYS A 82 4.88 1.85 13.72
CA LYS A 82 4.55 2.93 12.77
C LYS A 82 3.09 3.37 12.89
N ALA A 83 2.18 2.42 13.00
CA ALA A 83 0.75 2.71 13.17
C ALA A 83 0.49 3.52 14.44
N LEU A 84 1.12 3.15 15.55
CA LEU A 84 0.97 3.86 16.82
C LEU A 84 1.65 5.25 16.76
N ALA A 85 2.81 5.34 16.13
CA ALA A 85 3.53 6.61 16.02
C ALA A 85 2.74 7.69 15.30
N VAL A 86 1.93 7.31 14.30
CA VAL A 86 1.10 8.24 13.55
C VAL A 86 -0.35 8.27 14.03
N ASN A 87 -0.67 7.50 15.06
CA ASN A 87 -2.02 7.40 15.63
C ASN A 87 -3.05 6.97 14.56
N ALA A 88 -2.72 5.96 13.78
CA ALA A 88 -3.59 5.47 12.73
C ALA A 88 -4.82 4.77 13.29
N ALA A 89 -5.98 4.95 12.64
CA ALA A 89 -7.20 4.21 12.92
C ALA A 89 -7.42 3.07 11.92
N ALA A 90 -6.80 3.16 10.74
CA ALA A 90 -6.89 2.15 9.70
C ALA A 90 -5.65 2.18 8.82
N VAL A 91 -5.43 1.10 8.07
CA VAL A 91 -4.33 1.00 7.12
C VAL A 91 -4.80 0.33 5.84
N ILE A 92 -4.14 0.69 4.74
CA ILE A 92 -4.18 -0.04 3.48
C ILE A 92 -2.75 -0.44 3.17
N PHE A 93 -2.50 -1.74 3.10
CA PHE A 93 -1.18 -2.23 2.67
C PHE A 93 -1.09 -2.19 1.17
N VAL A 94 0.11 -1.94 0.67
CA VAL A 94 0.39 -1.91 -0.77
C VAL A 94 1.73 -2.58 -1.02
N HIS A 95 1.84 -3.35 -2.09
CA HIS A 95 3.14 -3.78 -2.58
C HIS A 95 3.09 -4.04 -4.08
N ASN A 96 4.23 -3.93 -4.72
CA ASN A 96 4.36 -4.14 -6.15
C ASN A 96 4.96 -5.52 -6.43
N HIS A 97 4.53 -6.10 -7.54
CA HIS A 97 5.16 -7.30 -8.10
C HIS A 97 5.99 -6.88 -9.33
N PRO A 98 7.33 -6.89 -9.25
CA PRO A 98 8.17 -6.50 -10.39
C PRO A 98 7.97 -7.37 -11.63
N SER A 99 7.45 -8.60 -11.46
CA SER A 99 7.09 -9.45 -12.59
C SER A 99 6.00 -8.83 -13.49
N GLY A 100 5.23 -7.91 -12.94
CA GLY A 100 4.11 -7.27 -13.63
C GLY A 100 2.76 -7.95 -13.40
N ASP A 101 2.74 -9.17 -12.88
CA ASP A 101 1.50 -9.89 -12.58
C ASP A 101 1.00 -9.48 -11.18
N PRO A 102 -0.20 -8.87 -11.08
CA PRO A 102 -0.72 -8.40 -9.81
C PRO A 102 -1.40 -9.49 -8.96
N GLU A 103 -1.36 -10.74 -9.39
CA GLU A 103 -2.02 -11.81 -8.64
C GLU A 103 -1.39 -11.99 -7.26
N PRO A 104 -2.17 -11.90 -6.15
CA PRO A 104 -1.64 -12.10 -4.82
C PRO A 104 -1.11 -13.52 -4.62
N SER A 105 0.09 -13.63 -4.05
CA SER A 105 0.67 -14.92 -3.70
C SER A 105 0.07 -15.48 -2.40
N GLU A 106 0.32 -16.74 -2.12
CA GLU A 106 -0.06 -17.33 -0.83
C GLU A 106 0.67 -16.63 0.33
N ALA A 107 1.93 -16.24 0.12
CA ALA A 107 2.69 -15.47 1.11
C ALA A 107 2.03 -14.11 1.37
N ASP A 108 1.55 -13.43 0.33
CA ASP A 108 0.84 -12.16 0.46
C ASP A 108 -0.40 -12.31 1.35
N LYS A 109 -1.16 -13.36 1.11
CA LYS A 109 -2.37 -13.64 1.90
C LYS A 109 -2.06 -13.93 3.35
N LYS A 110 -1.04 -14.76 3.61
CA LYS A 110 -0.64 -15.13 4.97
C LYS A 110 -0.18 -13.94 5.79
N ILE A 111 0.69 -13.11 5.21
CA ILE A 111 1.20 -11.95 5.93
C ILE A 111 0.08 -10.94 6.19
N THR A 112 -0.86 -10.79 5.27
CA THR A 112 -1.98 -9.89 5.45
C THR A 112 -2.88 -10.33 6.61
N VAL A 113 -3.19 -11.61 6.69
CA VAL A 113 -3.98 -12.16 7.79
C VAL A 113 -3.26 -11.95 9.13
N GLN A 114 -1.96 -12.22 9.19
CA GLN A 114 -1.16 -12.03 10.39
C GLN A 114 -1.14 -10.57 10.85
N LEU A 115 -0.93 -9.66 9.91
CA LEU A 115 -0.92 -8.22 10.21
C LEU A 115 -2.28 -7.73 10.65
N ARG A 116 -3.36 -8.20 10.01
CA ARG A 116 -4.72 -7.85 10.40
C ARG A 116 -5.03 -8.27 11.82
N GLU A 117 -4.71 -9.49 12.19
CA GLU A 117 -4.90 -10.00 13.55
C GLU A 117 -4.11 -9.18 14.57
N THR A 118 -2.85 -8.89 14.25
CA THR A 118 -1.97 -8.10 15.12
C THR A 118 -2.51 -6.69 15.34
N LEU A 119 -2.89 -6.02 14.25
CA LEU A 119 -3.38 -4.64 14.31
C LEU A 119 -4.76 -4.52 14.95
N ASN A 120 -5.58 -5.56 14.87
CA ASN A 120 -6.87 -5.56 15.56
C ASN A 120 -6.71 -5.44 17.07
N PHE A 121 -5.63 -5.94 17.66
CA PHE A 121 -5.37 -5.80 19.10
C PHE A 121 -5.18 -4.36 19.54
N ILE A 122 -4.79 -3.48 18.63
CA ILE A 122 -4.58 -2.06 18.94
C ILE A 122 -5.62 -1.18 18.25
N ASP A 123 -6.75 -1.76 17.86
CA ASP A 123 -7.88 -1.07 17.24
C ASP A 123 -7.52 -0.36 15.93
N VAL A 124 -6.58 -0.91 15.17
CA VAL A 124 -6.24 -0.45 13.83
C VAL A 124 -6.80 -1.45 12.82
N ARG A 125 -7.69 -0.96 11.96
CA ARG A 125 -8.37 -1.80 10.96
C ARG A 125 -7.54 -1.91 9.68
N VAL A 126 -7.35 -3.12 9.19
CA VAL A 126 -6.78 -3.35 7.87
C VAL A 126 -7.93 -3.33 6.87
N LEU A 127 -8.00 -2.27 6.06
CA LEU A 127 -9.08 -2.09 5.09
C LEU A 127 -8.83 -2.89 3.82
N ASP A 128 -7.58 -2.99 3.40
CA ASP A 128 -7.22 -3.69 2.17
C ASP A 128 -5.73 -3.97 2.10
N HIS A 129 -5.37 -4.82 1.15
CA HIS A 129 -4.01 -5.02 0.67
C HIS A 129 -4.07 -4.97 -0.85
N ILE A 130 -3.41 -3.98 -1.43
CA ILE A 130 -3.40 -3.74 -2.87
C ILE A 130 -2.08 -4.24 -3.44
N VAL A 131 -2.17 -5.14 -4.41
CA VAL A 131 -1.01 -5.64 -5.15
C VAL A 131 -0.93 -4.91 -6.48
N ILE A 132 0.22 -4.33 -6.78
CA ILE A 132 0.42 -3.49 -7.94
C ILE A 132 1.22 -4.25 -8.98
N GLY A 133 0.61 -4.46 -10.15
CA GLY A 133 1.25 -5.04 -11.31
C GLY A 133 1.68 -3.98 -12.31
N ALA A 134 2.10 -4.42 -13.49
CA ALA A 134 2.58 -3.51 -14.54
C ALA A 134 1.45 -2.65 -15.14
N LYS A 135 0.26 -3.21 -15.29
CA LYS A 135 -0.87 -2.55 -15.95
C LYS A 135 -2.12 -2.43 -15.08
N GLU A 136 -2.21 -3.21 -14.02
CA GLU A 136 -3.40 -3.24 -13.18
C GLU A 136 -3.03 -3.52 -11.73
N CYS A 137 -3.97 -3.19 -10.84
CA CYS A 137 -3.87 -3.47 -9.40
C CYS A 137 -4.94 -4.46 -9.00
N VAL A 138 -4.65 -5.24 -7.95
CA VAL A 138 -5.62 -6.16 -7.35
C VAL A 138 -5.87 -5.75 -5.91
N SER A 139 -7.13 -5.58 -5.56
CA SER A 139 -7.57 -5.41 -4.18
C SER A 139 -7.92 -6.76 -3.60
N MET A 140 -7.26 -7.14 -2.53
CA MET A 140 -7.54 -8.42 -1.86
C MET A 140 -8.92 -8.42 -1.21
N THR A 141 -9.37 -7.26 -0.71
CA THR A 141 -10.73 -7.12 -0.16
C THR A 141 -11.79 -7.30 -1.23
N GLU A 142 -11.64 -6.67 -2.39
CA GLU A 142 -12.60 -6.81 -3.50
C GLU A 142 -12.68 -8.25 -3.99
N ARG A 143 -11.58 -8.99 -3.91
CA ARG A 143 -11.55 -10.41 -4.28
C ARG A 143 -12.01 -11.35 -3.18
N GLY A 144 -12.33 -10.83 -2.01
CA GLY A 144 -12.74 -11.64 -0.87
C GLY A 144 -11.63 -12.49 -0.28
N LEU A 145 -10.37 -12.08 -0.45
CA LEU A 145 -9.21 -12.82 0.05
C LEU A 145 -8.86 -12.47 1.50
N ILE A 146 -9.38 -11.37 1.96
CA ILE A 146 -9.23 -10.93 3.36
C ILE A 146 -10.53 -10.35 3.90
#